data_a8cd1f1c45cb2f6797147d102d6e1c50
#
_entry.id   a8cd1f1c45cb2f6797147d102d6e1c50
#
_cell.length_a   1.000
_cell.length_b   1.000
_cell.length_c   1.000
_cell.angle_alpha   90.00
_cell.angle_beta   90.00
_cell.angle_gamma   90.00
#
_symmetry.space_group_name_H-M   'P 1'
#
loop_
_entity.id
_entity.type
_entity.pdbx_description
1 polymer ?
#
loop_
_entity_poly.entity_id
_entity_poly.type
_entity_poly.pdbx_seq_one_letter_code
_entity_poly.pdbx_strand_id
1 'polypeptide(L)'
;MATRIVVVSDTHCRRWDEVHPDIRREVAEADIAIHCGDFTGKNVVEGMRENAKRAIVVHGNSDLPDLRKAIPYVEALEVEGHRIGVTHPAWGGPEFPLEELFPDFPEPVDVIVFGHFHETIIEKRGGVLFVNPGQGYKAFMVPAT
;
A
#
# COMPACT_ATOMS: atom_id res chain seq x y z
N MET A 1 -12.94 -3.26 -19.84
CA MET A 1 -11.64 -2.53 -19.74
C MET A 1 -10.93 -2.91 -18.44
N ALA A 2 -9.65 -3.14 -18.53
CA ALA A 2 -8.86 -3.48 -17.34
C ALA A 2 -8.56 -2.24 -16.51
N THR A 3 -8.77 -2.32 -15.21
CA THR A 3 -8.40 -1.28 -14.26
C THR A 3 -6.95 -1.46 -13.87
N ARG A 4 -6.16 -0.41 -14.05
CA ARG A 4 -4.75 -0.40 -13.68
C ARG A 4 -4.59 0.14 -12.26
N ILE A 5 -3.97 -0.68 -11.39
CA ILE A 5 -3.74 -0.33 -9.99
C ILE A 5 -2.23 -0.31 -9.75
N VAL A 6 -1.72 0.78 -9.19
CA VAL A 6 -0.36 0.84 -8.70
C VAL A 6 -0.37 0.72 -7.17
N VAL A 7 0.50 -0.13 -6.65
CA VAL A 7 0.65 -0.35 -5.21
C VAL A 7 2.03 0.12 -4.79
N VAL A 8 2.09 0.98 -3.79
CA VAL A 8 3.32 1.56 -3.25
C VAL A 8 3.30 1.39 -1.74
N SER A 9 4.46 1.24 -1.12
CA SER A 9 4.57 1.17 0.33
C SER A 9 5.94 1.62 0.80
N ASP A 10 6.01 2.00 2.08
CA ASP A 10 7.27 2.22 2.78
C ASP A 10 8.19 3.20 2.04
N THR A 11 7.63 4.32 1.59
CA THR A 11 8.38 5.36 0.86
C THR A 11 9.29 6.17 1.78
N HIS A 12 8.93 6.31 3.06
CA HIS A 12 9.73 6.99 4.08
C HIS A 12 10.28 8.36 3.63
N CYS A 13 9.46 9.12 2.91
CA CYS A 13 9.80 10.47 2.47
C CYS A 13 8.98 11.48 3.26
N ARG A 14 9.51 12.68 3.46
CA ARG A 14 8.78 13.77 4.12
C ARG A 14 7.88 14.52 3.16
N ARG A 15 8.27 14.56 1.88
CA ARG A 15 7.59 15.32 0.85
C ARG A 15 7.35 14.47 -0.38
N TRP A 16 6.26 14.77 -1.08
CA TRP A 16 5.92 14.07 -2.32
C TRP A 16 6.98 14.19 -3.40
N ASP A 17 7.63 15.36 -3.51
CA ASP A 17 8.69 15.57 -4.49
C ASP A 17 9.98 14.78 -4.20
N GLU A 18 10.12 14.24 -3.01
CA GLU A 18 11.22 13.34 -2.65
C GLU A 18 10.97 11.88 -3.06
N VAL A 19 9.72 11.54 -3.32
CA VAL A 19 9.37 10.21 -3.81
C VAL A 19 9.95 10.02 -5.21
N HIS A 20 10.43 8.83 -5.52
CA HIS A 20 11.09 8.57 -6.80
C HIS A 20 10.19 8.98 -7.98
N PRO A 21 10.75 9.66 -9.00
CA PRO A 21 9.96 10.15 -10.13
C PRO A 21 9.15 9.08 -10.85
N ASP A 22 9.68 7.87 -10.95
CA ASP A 22 8.97 6.77 -11.59
C ASP A 22 7.73 6.36 -10.81
N ILE A 23 7.81 6.36 -9.47
CA ILE A 23 6.65 6.09 -8.62
C ILE A 23 5.61 7.18 -8.80
N ARG A 24 6.02 8.45 -8.79
CA ARG A 24 5.11 9.59 -8.97
C ARG A 24 4.40 9.53 -10.31
N ARG A 25 5.12 9.15 -11.35
CA ARG A 25 4.53 8.99 -12.70
C ARG A 25 3.51 7.85 -12.72
N GLU A 26 3.85 6.70 -12.16
CA GLU A 26 2.94 5.55 -12.14
C GLU A 26 1.67 5.85 -11.34
N VAL A 27 1.80 6.57 -10.23
CA VAL A 27 0.67 7.02 -9.42
C VAL A 27 -0.27 7.93 -10.23
N ALA A 28 0.29 8.85 -11.00
CA ALA A 28 -0.50 9.78 -11.80
C ALA A 28 -1.22 9.09 -12.98
N GLU A 29 -0.61 8.07 -13.54
CA GLU A 29 -1.15 7.38 -14.72
C GLU A 29 -2.11 6.25 -14.41
N ALA A 30 -2.02 5.64 -13.23
CA ALA A 30 -2.89 4.53 -12.83
C ALA A 30 -4.34 4.99 -12.58
N ASP A 31 -5.26 4.06 -12.72
CA ASP A 31 -6.66 4.32 -12.37
C ASP A 31 -6.85 4.44 -10.86
N ILE A 32 -6.13 3.61 -10.10
CA ILE A 32 -6.15 3.61 -8.64
C ILE A 32 -4.71 3.52 -8.14
N ALA A 33 -4.36 4.36 -7.18
CA ALA A 33 -3.07 4.31 -6.50
C ALA A 33 -3.29 3.94 -5.04
N ILE A 34 -2.57 2.93 -4.55
CA ILE A 34 -2.68 2.43 -3.19
C ILE A 34 -1.33 2.64 -2.49
N HIS A 35 -1.35 3.24 -1.30
CA HIS A 35 -0.18 3.32 -0.43
C HIS A 35 -0.44 2.51 0.84
N CYS A 36 0.42 1.52 1.07
CA CYS A 36 0.27 0.57 2.18
C CYS A 36 0.94 1.03 3.49
N GLY A 37 1.18 2.32 3.66
CA GLY A 37 1.69 2.88 4.91
C GLY A 37 3.19 3.16 4.93
N ASP A 38 3.64 3.80 6.01
CA ASP A 38 5.02 4.28 6.20
C ASP A 38 5.45 5.27 5.11
N PHE A 39 4.59 6.24 4.83
CA PHE A 39 4.95 7.39 3.99
C PHE A 39 5.74 8.43 4.77
N THR A 40 5.54 8.53 6.08
CA THR A 40 6.16 9.35 7.13
C THR A 40 5.84 10.85 7.08
N GLY A 41 5.60 11.44 5.94
CA GLY A 41 5.26 12.83 5.80
C GLY A 41 3.83 13.07 5.31
N LYS A 42 3.12 14.00 5.95
CA LYS A 42 1.77 14.40 5.53
C LYS A 42 1.75 14.87 4.08
N ASN A 43 2.79 15.56 3.64
CA ASN A 43 2.90 16.06 2.27
C ASN A 43 2.91 14.93 1.23
N VAL A 44 3.42 13.75 1.57
CA VAL A 44 3.39 12.58 0.68
C VAL A 44 1.95 12.17 0.39
N VAL A 45 1.12 12.11 1.43
CA VAL A 45 -0.30 11.76 1.29
C VAL A 45 -1.04 12.82 0.47
N GLU A 46 -0.81 14.10 0.78
CA GLU A 46 -1.42 15.21 0.06
C GLU A 46 -1.03 15.18 -1.42
N GLY A 47 0.26 15.02 -1.72
CA GLY A 47 0.76 14.94 -3.08
C GLY A 47 0.20 13.75 -3.85
N MET A 48 0.11 12.60 -3.20
CA MET A 48 -0.49 11.42 -3.82
C MET A 48 -1.96 11.65 -4.15
N ARG A 49 -2.72 12.22 -3.21
CA ARG A 49 -4.14 12.50 -3.41
C ARG A 49 -4.39 13.52 -4.50
N GLU A 50 -3.51 14.51 -4.64
CA GLU A 50 -3.62 15.54 -5.68
C GLU A 50 -3.30 15.00 -7.07
N ASN A 51 -2.38 14.06 -7.17
CA ASN A 51 -1.87 13.55 -8.45
C ASN A 51 -2.55 12.27 -8.93
N ALA A 52 -3.02 11.43 -8.02
CA ALA A 52 -3.71 10.20 -8.37
C ALA A 52 -5.15 10.46 -8.83
N LYS A 53 -5.62 9.66 -9.75
CA LYS A 53 -7.04 9.68 -10.16
C LYS A 53 -7.93 9.22 -9.01
N ARG A 54 -7.50 8.19 -8.29
CA ARG A 54 -8.14 7.72 -7.05
C ARG A 54 -7.04 7.20 -6.14
N ALA A 55 -6.99 7.68 -4.90
CA ALA A 55 -5.99 7.26 -3.93
C ALA A 55 -6.63 6.51 -2.75
N ILE A 56 -6.03 5.38 -2.39
CA ILE A 56 -6.38 4.61 -1.20
C ILE A 56 -5.12 4.56 -0.33
N VAL A 57 -5.25 4.96 0.93
CA VAL A 57 -4.10 5.09 1.84
C VAL A 57 -4.43 4.47 3.18
N VAL A 58 -3.51 3.67 3.72
CA VAL A 58 -3.54 3.22 5.12
C VAL A 58 -2.28 3.72 5.82
N HIS A 59 -2.33 3.86 7.15
CA HIS A 59 -1.13 4.28 7.89
C HIS A 59 -0.27 3.08 8.28
N GLY A 60 1.03 3.32 8.41
CA GLY A 60 1.99 2.36 8.93
C GLY A 60 2.49 2.74 10.32
N ASN A 61 3.39 1.94 10.86
CA ASN A 61 3.94 2.14 12.20
C ASN A 61 4.89 3.34 12.32
N SER A 62 5.51 3.73 11.21
CA SER A 62 6.42 4.89 11.19
C SER A 62 5.72 6.21 10.93
N ASP A 63 4.43 6.20 10.67
CA ASP A 63 3.66 7.42 10.42
C ASP A 63 3.37 8.15 11.74
N LEU A 64 3.38 9.49 11.68
CA LEU A 64 3.18 10.32 12.86
C LEU A 64 1.80 10.11 13.49
N PRO A 65 1.65 10.32 14.81
CA PRO A 65 0.39 10.09 15.50
C PRO A 65 -0.82 10.78 14.88
N ASP A 66 -0.66 12.02 14.41
CA ASP A 66 -1.74 12.76 13.76
C ASP A 66 -2.20 12.08 12.46
N LEU A 67 -1.26 11.55 11.70
CA LEU A 67 -1.56 10.83 10.47
C LEU A 67 -2.22 9.48 10.77
N ARG A 68 -1.78 8.79 11.80
CA ARG A 68 -2.40 7.53 12.22
C ARG A 68 -3.83 7.70 12.70
N LYS A 69 -4.17 8.88 13.22
CA LYS A 69 -5.56 9.20 13.61
C LYS A 69 -6.42 9.56 12.40
N ALA A 70 -5.85 10.23 11.42
CA ALA A 70 -6.58 10.75 10.27
C ALA A 70 -6.73 9.70 9.14
N ILE A 71 -5.87 8.71 9.09
CA ILE A 71 -5.82 7.70 8.02
C ILE A 71 -6.09 6.33 8.63
N PRO A 72 -6.95 5.49 8.02
CA PRO A 72 -7.28 4.19 8.59
C PRO A 72 -6.09 3.23 8.60
N TYR A 73 -6.14 2.25 9.47
CA TYR A 73 -5.18 1.14 9.53
C TYR A 73 -5.44 0.12 8.43
N VAL A 74 -6.71 -0.10 8.10
CA VAL A 74 -7.16 -1.09 7.13
C VAL A 74 -8.19 -0.42 6.22
N GLU A 75 -8.10 -0.70 4.94
CA GLU A 75 -9.06 -0.27 3.94
C GLU A 75 -9.45 -1.46 3.06
N ALA A 76 -10.61 -1.35 2.41
CA ALA A 76 -11.03 -2.33 1.42
C ALA A 76 -11.76 -1.61 0.29
N LEU A 77 -11.57 -2.10 -0.93
CA LEU A 77 -12.22 -1.55 -2.10
C LEU A 77 -12.65 -2.66 -3.05
N GLU A 78 -13.64 -2.39 -3.86
CA GLU A 78 -14.07 -3.31 -4.91
C GLU A 78 -13.65 -2.76 -6.27
N VAL A 79 -13.05 -3.63 -7.08
CA VAL A 79 -12.60 -3.30 -8.42
C VAL A 79 -12.97 -4.45 -9.35
N GLU A 80 -13.79 -4.17 -10.36
CA GLU A 80 -14.23 -5.15 -11.36
C GLU A 80 -14.75 -6.47 -10.76
N GLY A 81 -15.52 -6.37 -9.68
CA GLY A 81 -16.09 -7.53 -8.99
C GLY A 81 -15.17 -8.24 -8.02
N HIS A 82 -13.95 -7.73 -7.83
CA HIS A 82 -12.99 -8.26 -6.87
C HIS A 82 -12.84 -7.34 -5.66
N ARG A 83 -12.68 -7.94 -4.48
CA ARG A 83 -12.47 -7.20 -3.25
C ARG A 83 -10.99 -7.20 -2.88
N ILE A 84 -10.44 -6.01 -2.71
CA ILE A 84 -9.03 -5.80 -2.37
C ILE A 84 -8.94 -5.24 -0.96
N GLY A 85 -8.21 -5.94 -0.09
CA GLY A 85 -7.90 -5.46 1.25
C GLY A 85 -6.52 -4.79 1.27
N VAL A 86 -6.37 -3.73 2.05
CA VAL A 86 -5.14 -2.94 2.19
C VAL A 86 -4.78 -2.82 3.66
N THR A 87 -3.55 -3.16 4.03
CA THR A 87 -3.10 -3.09 5.42
C THR A 87 -1.59 -2.87 5.53
N HIS A 88 -1.13 -2.52 6.76
CA HIS A 88 0.29 -2.41 7.09
C HIS A 88 0.53 -3.19 8.39
N PRO A 89 0.88 -4.50 8.31
CA PRO A 89 0.90 -5.38 9.48
C PRO A 89 2.16 -5.21 10.34
N ALA A 90 2.24 -4.10 11.05
CA ALA A 90 3.37 -3.79 11.94
C ALA A 90 3.46 -4.71 13.16
N TRP A 91 2.39 -5.45 13.45
CA TRP A 91 2.33 -6.41 14.56
C TRP A 91 3.00 -7.73 14.22
N GLY A 92 3.21 -8.03 12.95
CA GLY A 92 3.81 -9.30 12.53
C GLY A 92 5.33 -9.23 12.42
N GLY A 93 5.99 -10.33 12.73
CA GLY A 93 7.41 -10.50 12.45
C GLY A 93 7.65 -10.89 10.99
N PRO A 94 8.91 -10.94 10.54
CA PRO A 94 9.23 -11.23 9.14
C PRO A 94 8.82 -12.63 8.66
N GLU A 95 8.49 -13.52 9.57
CA GLU A 95 8.14 -14.90 9.24
C GLU A 95 6.70 -15.27 9.66
N PHE A 96 5.82 -14.28 9.84
CA PHE A 96 4.44 -14.59 10.17
C PHE A 96 3.72 -15.22 8.96
N PRO A 97 2.78 -16.15 9.19
CA PRO A 97 1.97 -16.70 8.11
C PRO A 97 1.09 -15.63 7.49
N LEU A 98 1.02 -15.60 6.16
CA LEU A 98 0.20 -14.60 5.45
C LEU A 98 -1.28 -14.70 5.83
N GLU A 99 -1.74 -15.89 6.20
CA GLU A 99 -3.11 -16.12 6.63
C GLU A 99 -3.51 -15.33 7.89
N GLU A 100 -2.55 -14.86 8.67
CA GLU A 100 -2.82 -14.01 9.83
C GLU A 100 -3.34 -12.62 9.46
N LEU A 101 -3.27 -12.25 8.17
CA LEU A 101 -3.87 -11.01 7.69
C LEU A 101 -5.38 -11.09 7.52
N PHE A 102 -5.96 -12.27 7.40
CA PHE A 102 -7.41 -12.44 7.20
C PHE A 102 -8.26 -11.80 8.30
N PRO A 103 -7.91 -11.90 9.60
CA PRO A 103 -8.72 -11.29 10.65
C PRO A 103 -8.86 -9.77 10.56
N ASP A 104 -7.97 -9.09 9.85
CA ASP A 104 -8.06 -7.64 9.65
C ASP A 104 -9.23 -7.26 8.72
N PHE A 105 -9.78 -8.23 7.98
CA PHE A 105 -10.85 -7.99 7.02
C PHE A 105 -12.10 -8.78 7.42
N PRO A 106 -13.19 -8.10 7.84
CA PRO A 106 -14.40 -8.77 8.30
C PRO A 106 -15.17 -9.48 7.18
N GLU A 107 -14.93 -9.10 5.93
CA GLU A 107 -15.53 -9.74 4.77
C GLU A 107 -14.47 -10.41 3.92
N PRO A 108 -14.80 -11.48 3.18
CA PRO A 108 -13.85 -12.15 2.32
C PRO A 108 -13.22 -11.21 1.29
N VAL A 109 -11.92 -11.38 1.05
CA VAL A 109 -11.19 -10.60 0.06
C VAL A 109 -10.56 -11.54 -0.97
N ASP A 110 -10.36 -11.02 -2.18
CA ASP A 110 -9.69 -11.76 -3.27
C ASP A 110 -8.21 -11.45 -3.32
N VAL A 111 -7.84 -10.24 -2.91
CA VAL A 111 -6.45 -9.73 -2.91
C VAL A 111 -6.20 -8.99 -1.60
N ILE A 112 -5.04 -9.22 -1.01
CA ILE A 112 -4.55 -8.41 0.10
C ILE A 112 -3.25 -7.75 -0.33
N VAL A 113 -3.20 -6.42 -0.32
CA VAL A 113 -1.97 -5.65 -0.54
C VAL A 113 -1.51 -5.10 0.81
N PHE A 114 -0.22 -5.22 1.09
CA PHE A 114 0.31 -4.87 2.41
C PHE A 114 1.76 -4.40 2.33
N GLY A 115 2.18 -3.62 3.32
CA GLY A 115 3.54 -3.12 3.45
C GLY A 115 4.27 -3.70 4.65
N HIS A 116 5.20 -2.93 5.19
CA HIS A 116 5.97 -3.16 6.41
C HIS A 116 7.25 -3.98 6.22
N PHE A 117 7.24 -5.09 5.48
CA PHE A 117 8.37 -6.03 5.43
C PHE A 117 9.47 -5.65 4.45
N HIS A 118 9.26 -4.61 3.65
CA HIS A 118 10.24 -4.10 2.69
C HIS A 118 10.71 -5.11 1.64
N GLU A 119 10.00 -6.22 1.49
CA GLU A 119 10.29 -7.24 0.48
C GLU A 119 9.14 -7.40 -0.48
N THR A 120 9.46 -7.61 -1.75
CA THR A 120 8.44 -7.89 -2.75
C THR A 120 7.89 -9.30 -2.55
N ILE A 121 6.58 -9.39 -2.34
CA ILE A 121 5.87 -10.66 -2.19
C ILE A 121 4.72 -10.67 -3.18
N ILE A 122 4.63 -11.71 -3.99
CA ILE A 122 3.48 -11.98 -4.85
C ILE A 122 3.20 -13.47 -4.69
N GLU A 123 2.18 -13.81 -3.91
CA GLU A 123 1.92 -15.20 -3.55
C GLU A 123 0.42 -15.44 -3.41
N LYS A 124 -0.06 -16.55 -3.95
CA LYS A 124 -1.46 -16.95 -3.82
C LYS A 124 -1.60 -18.07 -2.80
N ARG A 125 -2.46 -17.87 -1.81
CA ARG A 125 -2.76 -18.86 -0.77
C ARG A 125 -4.25 -18.90 -0.49
N GLY A 126 -4.83 -20.09 -0.46
CA GLY A 126 -6.25 -20.25 -0.14
C GLY A 126 -7.18 -19.46 -1.05
N GLY A 127 -6.82 -19.29 -2.32
CA GLY A 127 -7.60 -18.51 -3.27
C GLY A 127 -7.41 -17.00 -3.18
N VAL A 128 -6.58 -16.51 -2.26
CA VAL A 128 -6.30 -15.08 -2.07
C VAL A 128 -4.90 -14.74 -2.57
N LEU A 129 -4.78 -13.68 -3.35
CA LEU A 129 -3.51 -13.15 -3.82
C LEU A 129 -2.95 -12.17 -2.79
N PHE A 130 -1.75 -12.42 -2.30
CA PHE A 130 -1.02 -11.52 -1.40
C PHE A 130 0.04 -10.76 -2.16
N VAL A 131 0.04 -9.43 -2.03
CA VAL A 131 0.98 -8.55 -2.73
C VAL A 131 1.61 -7.57 -1.76
N ASN A 132 2.93 -7.60 -1.67
CA ASN A 132 3.72 -6.57 -1.03
C ASN A 132 4.63 -5.96 -2.09
N PRO A 133 4.54 -4.66 -2.36
CA PRO A 133 5.33 -4.03 -3.42
C PRO A 133 6.81 -3.84 -3.06
N GLY A 134 7.19 -4.13 -1.81
CA GLY A 134 8.51 -3.79 -1.30
C GLY A 134 8.61 -2.33 -0.89
N GLN A 135 9.79 -1.91 -0.49
CA GLN A 135 10.00 -0.54 -0.03
C GLN A 135 10.16 0.44 -1.20
N GLY A 136 9.51 1.57 -1.08
CA GLY A 136 9.56 2.64 -2.08
C GLY A 136 10.64 3.67 -1.83
N TYR A 137 11.73 3.32 -1.16
CA TYR A 137 12.84 4.23 -0.91
C TYR A 137 13.69 4.40 -2.15
N LYS A 138 14.26 5.58 -2.26
CA LYS A 138 15.17 5.91 -3.33
C LYS A 138 16.38 4.96 -3.42
N ALA A 139 16.92 4.53 -2.26
CA ALA A 139 18.11 3.69 -2.18
C ALA A 139 17.85 2.19 -2.37
N PHE A 140 16.61 1.75 -2.23
CA PHE A 140 16.27 0.33 -2.20
C PHE A 140 15.03 0.00 -3.04
N MET A 141 14.77 0.81 -4.06
CA MET A 141 13.62 0.55 -4.90
C MET A 141 13.73 -0.79 -5.60
N VAL A 142 12.81 -1.67 -5.27
CA VAL A 142 12.56 -2.86 -6.05
C VAL A 142 11.36 -2.54 -6.93
N PRO A 143 11.49 -2.52 -8.26
CA PRO A 143 10.34 -2.29 -9.11
C PRO A 143 9.34 -3.42 -8.91
N ALA A 144 8.16 -3.07 -8.42
CA ALA A 144 7.02 -3.98 -8.42
C ALA A 144 6.48 -4.00 -9.84
N THR A 145 6.61 -5.09 -10.48
CA THR A 145 5.98 -5.34 -11.77
C THR A 145 4.57 -5.88 -11.56
#